data_4e8dfd2531df75073ca764faff3fc8d9
#
_entry.id   4e8dfd2531df75073ca764faff3fc8d9
#
_cell.length_a   1.000
_cell.length_b   1.000
_cell.length_c   1.000
_cell.angle_alpha   90.00
_cell.angle_beta   90.00
_cell.angle_gamma   90.00
#
_symmetry.space_group_name_H-M   'P 1'
#
loop_
_entity.id
_entity.type
_entity.pdbx_description
1 polymer ?
#
loop_
_entity_poly.entity_id
_entity_poly.type
_entity_poly.pdbx_seq_one_letter_code
_entity_poly.pdbx_strand_id
1 'polypeptide(L)'
;MRKYKDFVCVGFALMLSTTDCMANGNVKIHVSQLGYTPNSDKKAMVVPEGSVDSFYLCDAASGKVCYSGKLSPRKYWDVSGEDLQWADFSSFDKAGEYYISVGGNKSYNFSISSKAYDDLTLWAHKTFYLWRCGVDCTEEFSNFHGQSYAHKAGHPDVNVIVHPSAESAGRKAGMSVQSPGGWYDAGDYGKYTINSAIALESMLMGAEVYSKFYKNFDMEIPESTNNTPDVLDEAMYNLKWMLTMIDTVDGCVAHKVTTKGFVSMVLPAETNDQRYMIGKSTATNYGFAAIMAKASRLYKNNPDYPDFSEKAMRYAKQAYEWAEKNPGIIFHNPDSIWTGSYTARFPEQFRFWANVELYLATKEDKYVDLTAIDTFDYDVPTWQLPASLAL
;
A
#
# COMPACT_ATOMS: atom_id res chain seq x y z
N MET A 1 -33.98 -29.97 7.74
CA MET A 1 -34.47 -28.84 6.92
C MET A 1 -34.00 -27.55 7.58
N ARG A 2 -32.86 -27.02 7.19
CA ARG A 2 -32.34 -25.72 7.64
C ARG A 2 -32.61 -24.71 6.53
N LYS A 3 -33.34 -23.66 6.89
CA LYS A 3 -33.68 -22.52 6.02
C LYS A 3 -32.44 -21.72 5.70
N TYR A 4 -32.07 -21.69 4.43
CA TYR A 4 -31.14 -20.68 3.90
C TYR A 4 -31.90 -19.35 3.92
N LYS A 5 -31.34 -18.35 4.60
CA LYS A 5 -31.75 -16.94 4.49
C LYS A 5 -31.04 -16.34 3.30
N ASP A 6 -31.80 -15.80 2.40
CA ASP A 6 -31.38 -15.15 1.17
C ASP A 6 -30.46 -13.95 1.48
N PHE A 7 -29.24 -14.00 0.99
CA PHE A 7 -28.39 -12.83 0.87
C PHE A 7 -28.92 -12.03 -0.33
N VAL A 8 -29.59 -10.93 -0.06
CA VAL A 8 -29.97 -9.94 -1.06
C VAL A 8 -28.71 -9.19 -1.46
N CYS A 9 -28.15 -9.52 -2.63
CA CYS A 9 -27.27 -8.63 -3.34
C CYS A 9 -28.05 -7.38 -3.71
N VAL A 10 -27.80 -6.27 -3.01
CA VAL A 10 -28.27 -4.95 -3.42
C VAL A 10 -27.45 -4.53 -4.63
N GLY A 11 -27.92 -4.94 -5.79
CA GLY A 11 -27.48 -4.37 -7.06
C GLY A 11 -27.95 -2.92 -7.11
N PHE A 12 -27.03 -1.99 -7.27
CA PHE A 12 -27.33 -0.60 -7.61
C PHE A 12 -28.00 -0.60 -8.99
N ALA A 13 -29.34 -0.54 -9.00
CA ALA A 13 -30.10 -0.26 -10.21
C ALA A 13 -29.95 1.24 -10.51
N LEU A 14 -28.99 1.60 -11.36
CA LEU A 14 -29.01 2.88 -12.04
C LEU A 14 -30.26 2.89 -12.95
N MET A 15 -31.22 3.74 -12.65
CA MET A 15 -32.29 4.07 -13.59
C MET A 15 -31.67 4.75 -14.82
N LEU A 16 -31.49 3.99 -15.87
CA LEU A 16 -31.25 4.48 -17.21
C LEU A 16 -32.52 5.16 -17.71
N SER A 17 -32.60 6.48 -17.68
CA SER A 17 -33.53 7.20 -18.52
C SER A 17 -33.01 7.10 -19.96
N THR A 18 -33.63 6.25 -20.75
CA THR A 18 -33.43 6.17 -22.20
C THR A 18 -34.02 7.39 -22.84
N THR A 19 -33.21 8.38 -23.14
CA THR A 19 -33.48 9.32 -24.24
C THR A 19 -32.71 8.79 -25.44
N ASP A 20 -33.38 8.18 -26.38
CA ASP A 20 -32.87 7.84 -27.71
C ASP A 20 -32.33 9.10 -28.39
N CYS A 21 -31.02 9.29 -28.35
CA CYS A 21 -30.33 10.17 -29.25
C CYS A 21 -29.58 9.26 -30.23
N MET A 22 -30.04 9.22 -31.47
CA MET A 22 -29.38 8.52 -32.57
C MET A 22 -27.95 9.05 -32.70
N ALA A 23 -27.00 8.39 -32.08
CA ALA A 23 -25.60 8.73 -32.14
C ALA A 23 -25.01 8.18 -33.46
N ASN A 24 -24.58 9.06 -34.31
CA ASN A 24 -23.66 8.74 -35.40
C ASN A 24 -22.30 8.35 -34.79
N GLY A 25 -22.00 7.06 -34.75
CA GLY A 25 -20.70 6.51 -34.32
C GLY A 25 -20.50 6.47 -32.80
N ASN A 26 -20.07 5.31 -32.27
CA ASN A 26 -19.82 5.10 -30.83
C ASN A 26 -18.45 5.64 -30.37
N VAL A 27 -18.22 6.96 -30.42
CA VAL A 27 -17.02 7.54 -29.84
C VAL A 27 -17.04 7.32 -28.33
N LYS A 28 -16.08 6.52 -27.81
CA LYS A 28 -15.90 6.34 -26.38
C LYS A 28 -14.97 7.43 -25.83
N ILE A 29 -15.33 8.03 -24.72
CA ILE A 29 -14.54 9.10 -24.09
C ILE A 29 -14.28 8.70 -22.64
N HIS A 30 -13.02 8.43 -22.31
CA HIS A 30 -12.58 8.05 -20.98
C HIS A 30 -11.97 9.24 -20.26
N VAL A 31 -12.50 9.55 -19.09
CA VAL A 31 -12.05 10.63 -18.19
C VAL A 31 -11.69 10.03 -16.84
N SER A 32 -10.88 10.75 -16.06
CA SER A 32 -10.67 10.37 -14.66
C SER A 32 -11.98 10.48 -13.88
N GLN A 33 -12.44 9.39 -13.30
CA GLN A 33 -13.67 9.38 -12.47
C GLN A 33 -13.45 10.08 -11.13
N LEU A 34 -12.19 10.21 -10.67
CA LEU A 34 -11.82 11.00 -9.49
C LEU A 34 -11.81 12.49 -9.78
N GLY A 35 -11.81 12.87 -11.06
CA GLY A 35 -11.65 14.25 -11.50
C GLY A 35 -10.18 14.63 -11.72
N TYR A 36 -9.93 15.95 -11.73
CA TYR A 36 -8.62 16.54 -11.99
C TYR A 36 -8.37 17.71 -11.05
N THR A 37 -7.10 17.97 -10.73
CA THR A 37 -6.75 19.21 -10.02
C THR A 37 -6.58 20.37 -11.02
N PRO A 38 -6.86 21.64 -10.63
CA PRO A 38 -6.84 22.78 -11.55
C PRO A 38 -5.52 22.95 -12.30
N ASN A 39 -4.40 22.75 -11.62
CA ASN A 39 -3.05 23.02 -12.16
C ASN A 39 -2.33 21.77 -12.68
N SER A 40 -3.01 20.62 -12.78
CA SER A 40 -2.42 19.40 -13.32
C SER A 40 -2.57 19.30 -14.84
N ASP A 41 -1.83 18.40 -15.46
CA ASP A 41 -2.15 17.91 -16.79
C ASP A 41 -3.51 17.24 -16.77
N LYS A 42 -4.41 17.66 -17.66
CA LYS A 42 -5.78 17.16 -17.78
C LYS A 42 -6.02 16.66 -19.19
N LYS A 43 -6.12 15.34 -19.32
CA LYS A 43 -6.33 14.68 -20.61
C LYS A 43 -7.46 13.66 -20.51
N ALA A 44 -8.32 13.65 -21.51
CA ALA A 44 -9.27 12.57 -21.72
C ALA A 44 -8.79 11.71 -22.90
N MET A 45 -9.02 10.40 -22.79
CA MET A 45 -8.71 9.46 -23.88
C MET A 45 -9.96 9.26 -24.72
N VAL A 46 -9.82 9.40 -26.02
CA VAL A 46 -10.89 9.26 -27.00
C VAL A 46 -10.59 8.07 -27.88
N VAL A 47 -11.52 7.10 -27.94
CA VAL A 47 -11.51 6.02 -28.94
C VAL A 47 -12.43 6.48 -30.07
N PRO A 48 -11.85 6.94 -31.19
CA PRO A 48 -12.64 7.56 -32.25
C PRO A 48 -13.35 6.52 -33.14
N GLU A 49 -14.60 6.75 -33.47
CA GLU A 49 -15.24 6.16 -34.63
C GLU A 49 -15.36 7.21 -35.75
N GLY A 50 -14.88 6.87 -36.95
CA GLY A 50 -14.85 7.81 -38.05
C GLY A 50 -13.80 8.92 -37.87
N SER A 51 -14.00 10.06 -38.51
CA SER A 51 -13.09 11.21 -38.45
C SER A 51 -13.61 12.22 -37.43
N VAL A 52 -12.87 12.40 -36.34
CA VAL A 52 -13.09 13.44 -35.33
C VAL A 52 -11.76 14.19 -35.10
N ASP A 53 -11.81 15.51 -34.98
CA ASP A 53 -10.61 16.34 -34.89
C ASP A 53 -10.64 17.36 -33.73
N SER A 54 -11.79 17.50 -33.07
CA SER A 54 -11.98 18.48 -32.02
C SER A 54 -12.84 17.95 -30.88
N PHE A 55 -12.67 18.56 -29.70
CA PHE A 55 -13.45 18.27 -28.51
C PHE A 55 -13.92 19.57 -27.82
N TYR A 56 -14.93 19.45 -27.00
CA TYR A 56 -15.47 20.52 -26.19
C TYR A 56 -15.52 20.09 -24.73
N LEU A 57 -15.06 20.96 -23.83
CA LEU A 57 -15.31 20.84 -22.39
C LEU A 57 -16.55 21.65 -22.07
N CYS A 58 -17.56 20.99 -21.56
CA CYS A 58 -18.87 21.59 -21.28
C CYS A 58 -19.14 21.56 -19.77
N ASP A 59 -19.75 22.65 -19.27
CA ASP A 59 -20.30 22.69 -17.93
C ASP A 59 -21.42 21.64 -17.78
N ALA A 60 -21.35 20.84 -16.72
CA ALA A 60 -22.25 19.68 -16.57
C ALA A 60 -23.70 20.08 -16.33
N ALA A 61 -23.95 21.22 -15.68
CA ALA A 61 -25.31 21.67 -15.34
C ALA A 61 -26.00 22.38 -16.52
N SER A 62 -25.27 23.28 -17.19
CA SER A 62 -25.83 24.16 -18.26
C SER A 62 -25.62 23.59 -19.67
N GLY A 63 -24.67 22.68 -19.86
CA GLY A 63 -24.25 22.23 -21.18
C GLY A 63 -23.45 23.27 -21.97
N LYS A 64 -23.13 24.42 -21.37
CA LYS A 64 -22.39 25.52 -22.04
C LYS A 64 -20.94 25.06 -22.28
N VAL A 65 -20.44 25.31 -23.50
CA VAL A 65 -19.02 25.09 -23.82
C VAL A 65 -18.17 26.10 -23.05
N CYS A 66 -17.25 25.59 -22.25
CA CYS A 66 -16.29 26.35 -21.44
C CYS A 66 -14.90 26.38 -22.04
N TYR A 67 -14.53 25.34 -22.79
CA TYR A 67 -13.24 25.22 -23.46
C TYR A 67 -13.40 24.34 -24.71
N SER A 68 -12.54 24.56 -25.71
CA SER A 68 -12.47 23.72 -26.91
C SER A 68 -11.03 23.53 -27.34
N GLY A 69 -10.74 22.37 -27.90
CA GLY A 69 -9.40 22.04 -28.40
C GLY A 69 -9.45 21.06 -29.56
N LYS A 70 -8.29 20.89 -30.20
CA LYS A 70 -8.08 19.84 -31.19
C LYS A 70 -7.71 18.54 -30.50
N LEU A 71 -8.20 17.42 -31.02
CA LEU A 71 -7.72 16.10 -30.63
C LEU A 71 -6.29 15.90 -31.14
N SER A 72 -5.49 15.12 -30.42
CA SER A 72 -4.16 14.71 -30.89
C SER A 72 -4.28 13.90 -32.19
N PRO A 73 -3.17 13.74 -32.96
CA PRO A 73 -3.14 12.75 -34.01
C PRO A 73 -3.53 11.35 -33.48
N ARG A 74 -4.23 10.58 -34.31
CA ARG A 74 -4.61 9.20 -33.99
C ARG A 74 -3.38 8.33 -33.89
N LYS A 75 -3.33 7.49 -32.84
CA LYS A 75 -2.25 6.53 -32.60
C LYS A 75 -2.83 5.22 -32.15
N TYR A 76 -2.41 4.14 -32.81
CA TYR A 76 -2.74 2.78 -32.37
C TYR A 76 -2.04 2.45 -31.05
N TRP A 77 -2.79 1.89 -30.12
CA TRP A 77 -2.31 1.43 -28.82
C TRP A 77 -2.42 -0.09 -28.75
N ASP A 78 -1.29 -0.76 -28.85
CA ASP A 78 -1.21 -2.23 -28.95
C ASP A 78 -1.77 -2.96 -27.72
N VAL A 79 -1.63 -2.38 -26.52
CA VAL A 79 -2.13 -2.97 -25.27
C VAL A 79 -3.66 -3.08 -25.25
N SER A 80 -4.39 -2.07 -25.74
CA SER A 80 -5.87 -2.11 -25.83
C SER A 80 -6.38 -2.59 -27.19
N GLY A 81 -5.52 -2.65 -28.21
CA GLY A 81 -5.93 -2.99 -29.58
C GLY A 81 -6.78 -1.92 -30.24
N GLU A 82 -6.72 -0.67 -29.77
CA GLU A 82 -7.57 0.43 -30.25
C GLU A 82 -6.75 1.61 -30.76
N ASP A 83 -7.32 2.36 -31.70
CA ASP A 83 -6.81 3.68 -32.07
C ASP A 83 -7.26 4.71 -31.04
N LEU A 84 -6.33 5.53 -30.57
CA LEU A 84 -6.57 6.53 -29.53
C LEU A 84 -6.21 7.93 -30.00
N GLN A 85 -6.93 8.91 -29.46
CA GLN A 85 -6.62 10.34 -29.52
C GLN A 85 -6.74 10.94 -28.11
N TRP A 86 -6.01 12.02 -27.86
CA TRP A 86 -6.08 12.74 -26.59
C TRP A 86 -6.83 14.06 -26.75
N ALA A 87 -7.77 14.33 -25.85
CA ALA A 87 -8.37 15.62 -25.63
C ALA A 87 -7.63 16.29 -24.47
N ASP A 88 -6.71 17.19 -24.76
CA ASP A 88 -5.90 17.89 -23.77
C ASP A 88 -6.55 19.23 -23.42
N PHE A 89 -6.97 19.35 -22.17
CA PHE A 89 -7.56 20.57 -21.60
C PHE A 89 -6.79 21.07 -20.38
N SER A 90 -5.49 20.76 -20.31
CA SER A 90 -4.60 21.14 -19.21
C SER A 90 -4.57 22.64 -18.92
N SER A 91 -4.73 23.47 -19.95
CA SER A 91 -4.78 24.94 -19.81
C SER A 91 -6.08 25.49 -19.20
N PHE A 92 -7.11 24.65 -19.01
CA PHE A 92 -8.35 25.05 -18.37
C PHE A 92 -8.28 24.75 -16.86
N ASP A 93 -8.31 25.78 -16.02
CA ASP A 93 -8.02 25.71 -14.58
C ASP A 93 -9.23 25.98 -13.66
N LYS A 94 -10.41 26.30 -14.23
CA LYS A 94 -11.59 26.67 -13.45
C LYS A 94 -12.18 25.45 -12.73
N ALA A 95 -12.36 25.56 -11.42
CA ALA A 95 -13.06 24.58 -10.63
C ALA A 95 -14.54 24.46 -11.02
N GLY A 96 -15.10 23.26 -11.02
CA GLY A 96 -16.49 23.00 -11.37
C GLY A 96 -16.72 21.55 -11.82
N GLU A 97 -17.96 21.25 -12.26
CA GLU A 97 -18.37 19.98 -12.80
C GLU A 97 -18.48 20.05 -14.32
N TYR A 98 -17.87 19.12 -15.02
CA TYR A 98 -17.71 19.16 -16.47
C TYR A 98 -17.93 17.78 -17.11
N TYR A 99 -18.12 17.78 -18.43
CA TYR A 99 -17.97 16.62 -19.29
C TYR A 99 -17.25 16.99 -20.59
N ILE A 100 -16.62 16.02 -21.24
CA ILE A 100 -16.04 16.16 -22.59
C ILE A 100 -17.06 15.73 -23.62
N SER A 101 -17.19 16.52 -24.70
CA SER A 101 -18.01 16.19 -25.87
C SER A 101 -17.13 16.06 -27.12
N VAL A 102 -17.30 14.95 -27.88
CA VAL A 102 -16.61 14.67 -29.14
C VAL A 102 -17.62 14.06 -30.12
N GLY A 103 -17.78 14.67 -31.30
CA GLY A 103 -18.66 14.13 -32.32
C GLY A 103 -20.13 13.94 -31.86
N GLY A 104 -20.61 14.73 -30.91
CA GLY A 104 -21.94 14.60 -30.33
C GLY A 104 -22.05 13.61 -29.17
N ASN A 105 -21.03 12.80 -28.90
CA ASN A 105 -20.97 11.89 -27.76
C ASN A 105 -20.45 12.64 -26.53
N LYS A 106 -20.83 12.16 -25.32
CA LYS A 106 -20.45 12.77 -24.03
C LYS A 106 -19.73 11.75 -23.18
N SER A 107 -18.73 12.23 -22.41
CA SER A 107 -18.12 11.46 -21.32
C SER A 107 -19.06 11.41 -20.11
N TYR A 108 -18.67 10.62 -19.09
CA TYR A 108 -19.17 10.83 -17.74
C TYR A 108 -18.82 12.24 -17.25
N ASN A 109 -19.62 12.76 -16.31
CA ASN A 109 -19.27 13.99 -15.60
C ASN A 109 -18.06 13.75 -14.71
N PHE A 110 -17.23 14.79 -14.54
CA PHE A 110 -16.09 14.80 -13.65
C PHE A 110 -15.89 16.19 -13.04
N SER A 111 -15.25 16.22 -11.89
CA SER A 111 -14.89 17.48 -11.23
C SER A 111 -13.51 17.99 -11.64
N ILE A 112 -13.35 19.31 -11.68
CA ILE A 112 -12.04 19.97 -11.56
C ILE A 112 -12.04 20.64 -10.19
N SER A 113 -11.20 20.16 -9.28
CA SER A 113 -11.18 20.63 -7.89
C SER A 113 -9.80 20.42 -7.27
N SER A 114 -9.36 21.34 -6.41
CA SER A 114 -8.16 21.13 -5.59
C SER A 114 -8.31 19.95 -4.62
N LYS A 115 -9.52 19.48 -4.41
CA LYS A 115 -9.87 18.36 -3.54
C LYS A 115 -10.21 17.06 -4.29
N ALA A 116 -9.93 16.99 -5.59
CA ALA A 116 -10.31 15.84 -6.43
C ALA A 116 -9.79 14.48 -5.91
N TYR A 117 -8.70 14.48 -5.16
CA TYR A 117 -8.07 13.26 -4.63
C TYR A 117 -8.12 13.13 -3.11
N ASP A 118 -8.77 14.06 -2.38
CA ASP A 118 -8.75 14.07 -0.91
C ASP A 118 -9.33 12.77 -0.33
N ASP A 119 -10.52 12.37 -0.78
CA ASP A 119 -11.18 11.13 -0.33
C ASP A 119 -10.33 9.89 -0.66
N LEU A 120 -9.79 9.82 -1.87
CA LEU A 120 -8.91 8.70 -2.26
C LEU A 120 -7.68 8.64 -1.36
N THR A 121 -7.04 9.79 -1.11
CA THR A 121 -5.84 9.88 -0.28
C THR A 121 -6.16 9.44 1.15
N LEU A 122 -7.24 9.97 1.74
CA LEU A 122 -7.66 9.57 3.09
C LEU A 122 -7.88 8.06 3.18
N TRP A 123 -8.69 7.51 2.27
CA TRP A 123 -9.07 6.09 2.37
C TRP A 123 -7.98 5.12 1.97
N ALA A 124 -7.09 5.50 1.07
CA ALA A 124 -5.90 4.70 0.77
C ALA A 124 -5.01 4.53 2.03
N HIS A 125 -4.85 5.58 2.84
CA HIS A 125 -4.11 5.50 4.10
C HIS A 125 -4.92 4.80 5.20
N LYS A 126 -6.20 5.11 5.31
CA LYS A 126 -7.09 4.55 6.34
C LYS A 126 -7.31 3.04 6.19
N THR A 127 -7.08 2.49 5.02
CA THR A 127 -7.09 1.04 4.79
C THR A 127 -6.11 0.32 5.74
N PHE A 128 -4.97 0.91 6.06
CA PHE A 128 -4.02 0.31 7.01
C PHE A 128 -4.59 0.22 8.42
N TYR A 129 -5.31 1.25 8.89
CA TYR A 129 -6.04 1.20 10.16
C TYR A 129 -7.06 0.04 10.18
N LEU A 130 -7.83 -0.13 9.11
CA LEU A 130 -8.81 -1.22 9.01
C LEU A 130 -8.17 -2.62 9.00
N TRP A 131 -6.89 -2.71 8.66
CA TRP A 131 -6.14 -3.96 8.63
C TRP A 131 -5.27 -4.19 9.86
N ARG A 132 -5.42 -3.38 10.90
CA ARG A 132 -4.73 -3.58 12.17
C ARG A 132 -5.14 -4.91 12.81
N CYS A 133 -4.16 -5.75 13.11
CA CYS A 133 -4.33 -7.02 13.81
C CYS A 133 -4.46 -6.78 15.31
N GLY A 134 -5.43 -7.41 15.97
CA GLY A 134 -5.54 -7.44 17.43
C GLY A 134 -6.24 -6.24 18.08
N VAL A 135 -6.89 -5.37 17.33
CA VAL A 135 -7.68 -4.22 17.84
C VAL A 135 -9.07 -4.16 17.22
N ASP A 136 -10.02 -3.59 17.96
CA ASP A 136 -11.33 -3.25 17.42
C ASP A 136 -11.20 -2.06 16.46
N CYS A 137 -11.63 -2.21 15.22
CA CYS A 137 -11.87 -1.09 14.32
C CYS A 137 -13.26 -0.53 14.63
N THR A 138 -13.30 0.62 15.32
CA THR A 138 -14.56 1.17 15.83
C THR A 138 -15.30 1.99 14.79
N GLU A 139 -16.61 2.14 14.94
CA GLU A 139 -17.48 2.91 14.04
C GLU A 139 -17.00 4.35 13.86
N GLU A 140 -16.46 4.96 14.91
CA GLU A 140 -15.92 6.32 14.90
C GLU A 140 -14.84 6.54 13.84
N PHE A 141 -13.96 5.54 13.66
CA PHE A 141 -12.82 5.62 12.75
C PHE A 141 -12.98 4.79 11.48
N SER A 142 -14.12 4.13 11.27
CA SER A 142 -14.32 3.13 10.20
C SER A 142 -15.54 3.42 9.32
N ASN A 143 -16.10 4.63 9.35
CA ASN A 143 -17.24 5.00 8.55
C ASN A 143 -16.83 5.78 7.29
N PHE A 144 -17.30 5.38 6.12
CA PHE A 144 -17.07 6.06 4.85
C PHE A 144 -18.40 6.30 4.14
N HIS A 145 -18.73 7.57 3.94
CA HIS A 145 -19.96 7.99 3.27
C HIS A 145 -21.22 7.27 3.80
N GLY A 146 -21.26 7.03 5.13
CA GLY A 146 -22.37 6.35 5.78
C GLY A 146 -22.32 4.82 5.72
N GLN A 147 -21.29 4.24 5.13
CA GLN A 147 -21.03 2.81 5.19
C GLN A 147 -20.00 2.49 6.26
N SER A 148 -20.38 1.61 7.18
CA SER A 148 -19.50 1.13 8.24
C SER A 148 -18.60 0.00 7.76
N TYR A 149 -17.32 0.08 8.13
CA TYR A 149 -16.31 -0.98 8.00
C TYR A 149 -15.82 -1.43 9.37
N ALA A 150 -16.52 -1.07 10.44
CA ALA A 150 -16.17 -1.45 11.80
C ALA A 150 -16.22 -2.97 11.98
N HIS A 151 -15.25 -3.49 12.71
CA HIS A 151 -15.20 -4.92 13.05
C HIS A 151 -14.48 -5.15 14.39
N LYS A 152 -14.74 -6.30 14.99
CA LYS A 152 -14.09 -6.72 16.24
C LYS A 152 -12.67 -7.22 15.97
N ALA A 153 -11.83 -7.04 17.00
CA ALA A 153 -10.48 -7.57 17.02
C ALA A 153 -10.45 -9.08 16.80
N GLY A 154 -9.52 -9.51 15.97
CA GLY A 154 -9.13 -10.91 15.84
C GLY A 154 -7.63 -11.07 16.12
N HIS A 155 -7.18 -12.30 16.32
CA HIS A 155 -5.76 -12.68 16.37
C HIS A 155 -4.92 -11.80 17.32
N PRO A 156 -5.15 -11.84 18.64
CA PRO A 156 -4.35 -11.06 19.60
C PRO A 156 -2.88 -11.48 19.61
N ASP A 157 -2.56 -12.63 19.00
CA ASP A 157 -1.21 -13.19 18.81
C ASP A 157 -0.35 -13.22 20.08
N VAL A 158 -1.00 -13.47 21.22
CA VAL A 158 -0.33 -13.64 22.52
C VAL A 158 0.17 -15.07 22.77
N ASN A 159 -0.18 -16.01 21.90
CA ASN A 159 0.22 -17.43 21.96
C ASN A 159 0.54 -17.94 20.55
N VAL A 160 1.62 -17.46 19.98
CA VAL A 160 2.13 -17.88 18.67
C VAL A 160 3.17 -18.96 18.85
N ILE A 161 3.01 -20.10 18.20
CA ILE A 161 3.94 -21.24 18.32
C ILE A 161 5.08 -21.09 17.33
N VAL A 162 6.31 -21.19 17.81
CA VAL A 162 7.52 -21.19 16.97
C VAL A 162 7.55 -22.48 16.15
N HIS A 163 7.42 -22.35 14.83
CA HIS A 163 7.57 -23.48 13.91
C HIS A 163 9.06 -23.87 13.80
N PRO A 164 9.42 -25.13 13.59
CA PRO A 164 10.83 -25.55 13.44
C PRO A 164 11.62 -24.74 12.42
N SER A 165 11.00 -24.27 11.33
CA SER A 165 11.65 -23.42 10.32
C SER A 165 12.04 -22.02 10.81
N ALA A 166 11.48 -21.55 11.93
CA ALA A 166 11.78 -20.26 12.56
C ALA A 166 12.68 -20.40 13.79
N GLU A 167 13.20 -21.60 14.07
CA GLU A 167 14.09 -21.82 15.21
C GLU A 167 15.34 -20.95 15.11
N SER A 168 15.74 -20.31 16.21
CA SER A 168 16.87 -19.41 16.34
C SER A 168 17.55 -19.59 17.71
N ALA A 169 18.55 -18.79 18.03
CA ALA A 169 19.29 -18.97 19.29
C ALA A 169 18.41 -18.82 20.54
N GLY A 170 17.52 -17.85 20.55
CA GLY A 170 16.59 -17.58 21.67
C GLY A 170 15.20 -18.18 21.50
N ARG A 171 14.88 -18.75 20.33
CA ARG A 171 13.56 -19.30 20.02
C ARG A 171 13.64 -20.75 19.60
N LYS A 172 13.12 -21.67 20.42
CA LYS A 172 13.11 -23.10 20.14
C LYS A 172 11.76 -23.51 19.54
N ALA A 173 11.80 -24.50 18.64
CA ALA A 173 10.60 -25.10 18.06
C ALA A 173 9.61 -25.50 19.14
N GLY A 174 8.34 -25.17 18.96
CA GLY A 174 7.27 -25.45 19.92
C GLY A 174 7.14 -24.43 21.07
N MET A 175 8.07 -23.48 21.23
CA MET A 175 7.89 -22.40 22.20
C MET A 175 6.69 -21.52 21.82
N SER A 176 5.97 -21.05 22.83
CA SER A 176 4.98 -19.99 22.69
C SER A 176 5.63 -18.62 22.86
N VAL A 177 5.39 -17.73 21.91
CA VAL A 177 5.87 -16.36 21.90
C VAL A 177 4.72 -15.38 21.65
N GLN A 178 4.91 -14.13 22.01
CA GLN A 178 3.94 -13.06 21.72
C GLN A 178 4.37 -12.27 20.47
N SER A 179 3.42 -12.02 19.58
CA SER A 179 3.65 -11.22 18.38
C SER A 179 2.40 -10.37 18.04
N PRO A 180 1.92 -9.54 19.01
CA PRO A 180 0.69 -8.76 18.85
C PRO A 180 0.87 -7.60 17.88
N GLY A 181 -0.25 -7.08 17.37
CA GLY A 181 -0.29 -5.93 16.47
C GLY A 181 0.15 -6.24 15.05
N GLY A 182 0.53 -5.20 14.31
CA GLY A 182 0.86 -5.27 12.89
C GLY A 182 -0.35 -5.26 11.98
N TRP A 183 -0.11 -5.28 10.68
CA TRP A 183 -1.17 -5.33 9.67
C TRP A 183 -1.34 -6.73 9.11
N TYR A 184 -2.57 -7.10 8.84
CA TYR A 184 -2.88 -8.23 7.97
C TYR A 184 -2.40 -7.94 6.54
N ASP A 185 -1.90 -8.96 5.86
CA ASP A 185 -1.46 -8.84 4.47
C ASP A 185 -2.64 -8.78 3.51
N ALA A 186 -3.62 -9.64 3.74
CA ALA A 186 -4.84 -9.75 2.95
C ALA A 186 -5.95 -10.42 3.78
N GLY A 187 -6.98 -10.96 3.15
CA GLY A 187 -8.04 -11.71 3.82
C GLY A 187 -7.62 -13.06 4.39
N ASP A 188 -6.35 -13.44 4.27
CA ASP A 188 -5.77 -14.61 4.93
C ASP A 188 -5.34 -14.35 6.39
N TYR A 189 -5.42 -13.10 6.82
CA TYR A 189 -5.00 -12.61 8.14
C TYR A 189 -3.55 -12.95 8.52
N GLY A 190 -2.72 -13.34 7.55
CA GLY A 190 -1.28 -13.52 7.72
C GLY A 190 -0.57 -12.19 7.90
N LYS A 191 0.58 -12.21 8.61
CA LYS A 191 1.48 -11.07 8.75
C LYS A 191 2.85 -11.47 8.25
N TYR A 192 3.39 -10.75 7.27
CA TYR A 192 4.60 -11.11 6.54
C TYR A 192 5.63 -10.00 6.65
N THR A 193 6.82 -10.31 7.17
CA THR A 193 7.85 -9.29 7.47
C THR A 193 8.34 -8.57 6.22
N ILE A 194 8.54 -9.28 5.11
CA ILE A 194 8.99 -8.69 3.84
C ILE A 194 7.94 -7.73 3.28
N ASN A 195 6.67 -8.17 3.21
CA ASN A 195 5.58 -7.35 2.67
C ASN A 195 5.36 -6.10 3.54
N SER A 196 5.38 -6.28 4.86
CA SER A 196 5.32 -5.15 5.81
C SER A 196 6.46 -4.16 5.62
N ALA A 197 7.67 -4.63 5.33
CA ALA A 197 8.81 -3.74 5.07
C ALA A 197 8.57 -2.87 3.83
N ILE A 198 8.05 -3.43 2.74
CA ILE A 198 7.74 -2.67 1.51
C ILE A 198 6.57 -1.68 1.73
N ALA A 199 5.52 -2.11 2.44
CA ALA A 199 4.39 -1.23 2.76
C ALA A 199 4.83 -0.06 3.66
N LEU A 200 5.62 -0.34 4.69
CA LEU A 200 6.22 0.69 5.56
C LEU A 200 7.14 1.62 4.79
N GLU A 201 7.95 1.11 3.86
CA GLU A 201 8.81 1.96 3.03
C GLU A 201 7.98 3.00 2.28
N SER A 202 6.87 2.59 1.66
CA SER A 202 6.00 3.51 0.93
C SER A 202 5.43 4.62 1.84
N MET A 203 5.01 4.28 3.07
CA MET A 203 4.51 5.26 4.04
C MET A 203 5.60 6.18 4.56
N LEU A 204 6.74 5.61 4.97
CA LEU A 204 7.85 6.36 5.54
C LEU A 204 8.53 7.26 4.51
N MET A 205 8.69 6.79 3.27
CA MET A 205 9.17 7.60 2.15
C MET A 205 8.19 8.75 1.86
N GLY A 206 6.89 8.48 1.83
CA GLY A 206 5.87 9.51 1.70
C GLY A 206 6.00 10.57 2.79
N ALA A 207 6.11 10.16 4.06
CA ALA A 207 6.29 11.06 5.19
C ALA A 207 7.59 11.89 5.10
N GLU A 208 8.67 11.32 4.58
CA GLU A 208 9.95 12.00 4.39
C GLU A 208 9.88 13.03 3.25
N VAL A 209 9.43 12.62 2.07
CA VAL A 209 9.40 13.45 0.85
C VAL A 209 8.32 14.54 0.93
N TYR A 210 7.14 14.20 1.44
CA TYR A 210 5.98 15.10 1.54
C TYR A 210 5.70 15.53 2.98
N SER A 211 6.73 15.76 3.78
CA SER A 211 6.64 16.06 5.21
C SER A 211 5.69 17.22 5.55
N LYS A 212 5.64 18.27 4.69
CA LYS A 212 4.72 19.40 4.87
C LYS A 212 3.25 19.00 4.71
N PHE A 213 2.95 18.08 3.80
CA PHE A 213 1.63 17.52 3.61
C PHE A 213 1.23 16.67 4.81
N TYR A 214 2.03 15.68 5.14
CA TYR A 214 1.71 14.71 6.20
C TYR A 214 1.67 15.32 7.60
N LYS A 215 2.37 16.43 7.85
CA LYS A 215 2.27 17.16 9.12
C LYS A 215 0.85 17.63 9.45
N ASN A 216 0.02 17.88 8.41
CA ASN A 216 -1.33 18.41 8.56
C ASN A 216 -2.39 17.45 8.00
N PHE A 217 -2.00 16.27 7.58
CA PHE A 217 -2.89 15.26 7.02
C PHE A 217 -3.47 14.43 8.16
N ASP A 218 -4.75 14.64 8.44
CA ASP A 218 -5.52 13.89 9.42
C ASP A 218 -6.03 12.61 8.77
N MET A 219 -5.61 11.47 9.27
CA MET A 219 -6.09 10.14 8.85
C MET A 219 -7.32 9.70 9.65
N GLU A 220 -7.79 10.52 10.59
CA GLU A 220 -8.92 10.20 11.46
C GLU A 220 -8.74 8.83 12.14
N ILE A 221 -7.57 8.60 12.72
CA ILE A 221 -7.22 7.39 13.49
C ILE A 221 -7.21 7.69 15.00
N PRO A 222 -7.23 6.68 15.88
CA PRO A 222 -7.25 6.93 17.34
C PRO A 222 -6.09 7.79 17.86
N GLU A 223 -4.97 7.80 17.16
CA GLU A 223 -3.76 8.54 17.51
C GLU A 223 -3.75 10.00 17.02
N SER A 224 -4.70 10.44 16.16
CA SER A 224 -4.70 11.79 15.53
C SER A 224 -4.67 12.98 16.50
N THR A 225 -4.76 12.75 17.80
CA THR A 225 -4.71 13.82 18.82
C THR A 225 -3.34 14.03 19.49
N ASN A 226 -2.33 13.22 19.11
CA ASN A 226 -0.97 13.34 19.67
C ASN A 226 -0.11 14.36 18.87
N ASN A 227 1.23 14.36 19.04
CA ASN A 227 2.12 15.29 18.34
C ASN A 227 2.80 14.68 17.09
N THR A 228 2.56 13.42 16.83
CA THR A 228 3.14 12.69 15.71
C THR A 228 2.22 12.80 14.50
N PRO A 229 2.72 13.01 13.27
CA PRO A 229 1.89 12.89 12.07
C PRO A 229 1.24 11.50 11.97
N ASP A 230 -0.05 11.45 11.67
CA ASP A 230 -0.85 10.22 11.66
C ASP A 230 -0.24 9.10 10.79
N VAL A 231 0.37 9.44 9.66
CA VAL A 231 1.05 8.46 8.81
C VAL A 231 2.20 7.75 9.55
N LEU A 232 2.87 8.45 10.46
CA LEU A 232 3.90 7.85 11.30
C LEU A 232 3.28 7.07 12.47
N ASP A 233 2.16 7.50 13.04
CA ASP A 233 1.44 6.72 14.05
C ASP A 233 0.95 5.39 13.47
N GLU A 234 0.38 5.41 12.27
CA GLU A 234 -0.04 4.18 11.59
C GLU A 234 1.16 3.28 11.27
N ALA A 235 2.25 3.85 10.77
CA ALA A 235 3.49 3.11 10.55
C ALA A 235 4.03 2.51 11.86
N MET A 236 3.96 3.24 12.98
CA MET A 236 4.40 2.76 14.30
C MET A 236 3.61 1.53 14.74
N TYR A 237 2.33 1.44 14.40
CA TYR A 237 1.53 0.26 14.74
C TYR A 237 2.16 -1.02 14.18
N ASN A 238 2.59 -1.00 12.94
CA ASN A 238 3.24 -2.14 12.30
C ASN A 238 4.72 -2.30 12.69
N LEU A 239 5.45 -1.20 12.87
CA LEU A 239 6.84 -1.24 13.35
C LEU A 239 6.96 -1.90 14.73
N LYS A 240 6.01 -1.67 15.65
CA LYS A 240 5.96 -2.36 16.95
C LYS A 240 5.81 -3.87 16.78
N TRP A 241 4.97 -4.32 15.85
CA TRP A 241 4.87 -5.75 15.55
C TRP A 241 6.18 -6.28 14.95
N MET A 242 6.79 -5.59 14.00
CA MET A 242 8.06 -6.02 13.42
C MET A 242 9.14 -6.21 14.49
N LEU A 243 9.17 -5.39 15.53
CA LEU A 243 10.09 -5.58 16.66
C LEU A 243 9.85 -6.89 17.44
N THR A 244 8.70 -7.53 17.29
CA THR A 244 8.45 -8.87 17.87
C THR A 244 9.02 -9.98 17.01
N MET A 245 9.34 -9.71 15.76
CA MET A 245 9.82 -10.71 14.79
C MET A 245 11.31 -11.00 14.91
N ILE A 246 12.09 -10.10 15.50
CA ILE A 246 13.53 -10.32 15.74
C ILE A 246 13.77 -11.14 17.01
N ASP A 247 14.64 -12.14 16.91
CA ASP A 247 15.25 -12.76 18.09
C ASP A 247 16.42 -11.89 18.55
N THR A 248 16.30 -11.30 19.73
CA THR A 248 17.31 -10.38 20.27
C THR A 248 18.59 -11.06 20.75
N VAL A 249 18.64 -12.40 20.77
CA VAL A 249 19.83 -13.19 21.15
C VAL A 249 20.83 -13.26 19.99
N ASP A 250 20.35 -13.48 18.77
CA ASP A 250 21.23 -13.65 17.61
C ASP A 250 20.93 -12.69 16.44
N GLY A 251 19.85 -11.93 16.50
CA GLY A 251 19.44 -10.98 15.44
C GLY A 251 18.62 -11.64 14.32
N CYS A 252 18.27 -12.92 14.45
CA CYS A 252 17.44 -13.61 13.45
C CYS A 252 16.02 -13.05 13.40
N VAL A 253 15.54 -12.69 12.23
CA VAL A 253 14.17 -12.20 12.01
C VAL A 253 13.30 -13.30 11.42
N ALA A 254 12.15 -13.58 12.06
CA ALA A 254 11.18 -14.51 11.55
C ALA A 254 10.48 -13.95 10.29
N HIS A 255 10.15 -14.85 9.35
CA HIS A 255 9.61 -14.44 8.04
C HIS A 255 8.14 -14.05 8.12
N LYS A 256 7.31 -14.76 8.90
CA LYS A 256 5.87 -14.48 9.00
C LYS A 256 5.25 -15.05 10.29
N VAL A 257 4.05 -14.53 10.60
CA VAL A 257 3.10 -15.10 11.57
C VAL A 257 1.80 -15.41 10.85
N THR A 258 1.47 -16.68 10.67
CA THR A 258 0.26 -17.12 9.97
C THR A 258 -0.34 -18.36 10.61
N THR A 259 -1.55 -18.73 10.22
CA THR A 259 -2.12 -20.07 10.36
C THR A 259 -1.40 -21.05 9.41
N LYS A 260 -1.72 -22.35 9.47
CA LYS A 260 -1.15 -23.34 8.53
C LYS A 260 -1.67 -23.16 7.10
N GLY A 261 -2.94 -22.85 6.94
CA GLY A 261 -3.59 -22.63 5.66
C GLY A 261 -4.37 -21.32 5.64
N PHE A 262 -4.86 -20.92 4.48
CA PHE A 262 -5.74 -19.77 4.35
C PHE A 262 -7.08 -20.02 5.07
N VAL A 263 -7.57 -19.00 5.74
CA VAL A 263 -8.93 -19.00 6.32
C VAL A 263 -9.97 -18.66 5.25
N SER A 264 -11.23 -18.97 5.54
CA SER A 264 -12.36 -18.57 4.68
C SER A 264 -12.55 -17.05 4.70
N MET A 265 -13.40 -16.51 3.80
CA MET A 265 -13.83 -15.12 3.81
C MET A 265 -14.78 -14.89 5.00
N VAL A 266 -14.18 -14.55 6.14
CA VAL A 266 -14.84 -14.28 7.44
C VAL A 266 -14.21 -13.05 8.05
N LEU A 267 -14.87 -12.42 9.02
CA LEU A 267 -14.26 -11.31 9.77
C LEU A 267 -13.13 -11.80 10.70
N PRO A 268 -12.16 -10.94 11.06
CA PRO A 268 -11.01 -11.34 11.90
C PRO A 268 -11.40 -12.02 13.21
N ALA A 269 -12.47 -11.58 13.86
CA ALA A 269 -12.95 -12.15 15.13
C ALA A 269 -13.66 -13.51 14.99
N GLU A 270 -13.98 -13.94 13.78
CA GLU A 270 -14.71 -15.19 13.51
C GLU A 270 -13.79 -16.39 13.33
N THR A 271 -12.46 -16.16 13.36
CA THR A 271 -11.45 -17.22 13.28
C THR A 271 -10.46 -17.09 14.43
N ASN A 272 -10.08 -18.23 14.98
CA ASN A 272 -9.16 -18.33 16.12
C ASN A 272 -8.19 -19.52 15.96
N ASP A 273 -7.90 -19.91 14.74
CA ASP A 273 -6.94 -20.95 14.44
C ASP A 273 -5.56 -20.67 15.03
N GLN A 274 -4.85 -21.73 15.43
CA GLN A 274 -3.50 -21.60 15.98
C GLN A 274 -2.56 -20.88 15.00
N ARG A 275 -1.92 -19.84 15.49
CA ARG A 275 -0.93 -19.05 14.74
C ARG A 275 0.48 -19.56 15.01
N TYR A 276 1.31 -19.47 13.97
CA TYR A 276 2.71 -19.93 14.01
C TYR A 276 3.65 -18.82 13.54
N MET A 277 4.77 -18.69 14.23
CA MET A 277 5.93 -17.92 13.75
C MET A 277 6.74 -18.85 12.83
N ILE A 278 6.93 -18.47 11.57
CA ILE A 278 7.39 -19.38 10.52
C ILE A 278 8.54 -18.75 9.74
N GLY A 279 9.59 -19.53 9.51
CA GLY A 279 10.65 -19.26 8.57
C GLY A 279 11.62 -18.16 8.97
N LYS A 280 12.69 -18.10 8.24
CA LYS A 280 13.74 -17.05 8.26
C LYS A 280 14.42 -17.02 6.91
N SER A 281 14.98 -15.89 6.52
CA SER A 281 15.80 -15.77 5.32
C SER A 281 16.75 -14.59 5.39
N THR A 282 17.78 -14.63 4.57
CA THR A 282 18.72 -13.53 4.41
C THR A 282 18.01 -12.24 3.96
N ALA A 283 17.12 -12.35 2.96
CA ALA A 283 16.33 -11.21 2.46
C ALA A 283 15.42 -10.60 3.52
N THR A 284 14.74 -11.43 4.34
CA THR A 284 13.88 -10.95 5.44
C THR A 284 14.66 -10.10 6.44
N ASN A 285 15.87 -10.54 6.79
CA ASN A 285 16.74 -9.84 7.74
C ASN A 285 17.24 -8.51 7.17
N TYR A 286 17.66 -8.45 5.90
CA TYR A 286 18.04 -7.20 5.26
C TYR A 286 16.85 -6.23 5.10
N GLY A 287 15.68 -6.70 4.68
CA GLY A 287 14.47 -5.87 4.58
C GLY A 287 14.04 -5.28 5.93
N PHE A 288 14.11 -6.08 6.99
CA PHE A 288 13.91 -5.61 8.35
C PHE A 288 14.96 -4.55 8.74
N ALA A 289 16.23 -4.79 8.43
CA ALA A 289 17.32 -3.85 8.73
C ALA A 289 17.12 -2.52 8.01
N ALA A 290 16.75 -2.54 6.73
CA ALA A 290 16.47 -1.34 5.94
C ALA A 290 15.38 -0.49 6.58
N ILE A 291 14.21 -1.10 6.84
CA ILE A 291 13.06 -0.35 7.33
C ILE A 291 13.27 0.16 8.77
N MET A 292 13.95 -0.60 9.62
CA MET A 292 14.26 -0.16 10.98
C MET A 292 15.31 0.97 10.98
N ALA A 293 16.27 0.95 10.06
CA ALA A 293 17.23 2.05 9.90
C ALA A 293 16.52 3.33 9.44
N LYS A 294 15.66 3.26 8.44
CA LYS A 294 14.83 4.40 8.00
C LYS A 294 13.94 4.92 9.12
N ALA A 295 13.22 4.04 9.78
CA ALA A 295 12.37 4.41 10.90
C ALA A 295 13.17 5.08 12.03
N SER A 296 14.38 4.61 12.34
CA SER A 296 15.22 5.26 13.35
C SER A 296 15.53 6.72 13.04
N ARG A 297 15.68 7.09 11.74
CA ARG A 297 15.89 8.48 11.31
C ARG A 297 14.62 9.31 11.48
N LEU A 298 13.48 8.80 11.04
CA LEU A 298 12.24 9.54 10.99
C LEU A 298 11.61 9.74 12.38
N TYR A 299 11.82 8.82 13.30
CA TYR A 299 11.36 8.94 14.69
C TYR A 299 12.40 9.53 15.64
N LYS A 300 13.51 10.04 15.12
CA LYS A 300 14.52 10.68 15.95
C LYS A 300 13.94 11.89 16.68
N ASN A 301 14.06 11.88 18.02
CA ASN A 301 13.49 12.91 18.91
C ASN A 301 11.95 13.02 18.86
N ASN A 302 11.25 11.99 18.41
CA ASN A 302 9.79 11.99 18.45
C ASN A 302 9.32 11.92 19.91
N PRO A 303 8.50 12.91 20.41
CA PRO A 303 8.11 12.98 21.81
C PRO A 303 7.15 11.86 22.26
N ASP A 304 6.35 11.32 21.33
CA ASP A 304 5.39 10.26 21.63
C ASP A 304 6.06 8.88 21.62
N TYR A 305 7.27 8.76 20.98
CA TYR A 305 8.04 7.53 20.86
C TYR A 305 9.52 7.72 21.20
N PRO A 306 9.87 8.21 22.40
CA PRO A 306 11.22 8.71 22.72
C PRO A 306 12.34 7.66 22.57
N ASP A 307 12.06 6.39 22.92
CA ASP A 307 13.10 5.33 22.91
C ASP A 307 13.12 4.53 21.60
N PHE A 308 12.19 4.81 20.69
CA PHE A 308 12.01 3.96 19.50
C PHE A 308 13.20 4.06 18.54
N SER A 309 13.69 5.27 18.29
CA SER A 309 14.80 5.51 17.33
C SER A 309 16.04 4.69 17.66
N GLU A 310 16.49 4.72 18.92
CA GLU A 310 17.68 3.96 19.35
C GLU A 310 17.43 2.44 19.29
N LYS A 311 16.26 2.00 19.71
CA LYS A 311 15.86 0.60 19.66
C LYS A 311 15.81 0.07 18.23
N ALA A 312 15.21 0.83 17.30
CA ALA A 312 15.13 0.49 15.90
C ALA A 312 16.52 0.36 15.26
N MET A 313 17.41 1.33 15.50
CA MET A 313 18.78 1.28 14.99
C MET A 313 19.57 0.09 15.52
N ARG A 314 19.47 -0.21 16.81
CA ARG A 314 20.13 -1.37 17.39
C ARG A 314 19.69 -2.66 16.72
N TYR A 315 18.39 -2.84 16.52
CA TYR A 315 17.87 -4.05 15.89
C TYR A 315 18.10 -4.10 14.38
N ALA A 316 18.13 -2.95 13.71
CA ALA A 316 18.57 -2.89 12.31
C ALA A 316 19.99 -3.45 12.14
N LYS A 317 20.92 -3.03 12.98
CA LYS A 317 22.30 -3.53 12.95
C LYS A 317 22.39 -5.02 13.28
N GLN A 318 21.67 -5.51 14.27
CA GLN A 318 21.64 -6.93 14.62
C GLN A 318 21.11 -7.80 13.48
N ALA A 319 19.99 -7.40 12.87
CA ALA A 319 19.40 -8.13 11.73
C ALA A 319 20.34 -8.11 10.51
N TYR A 320 20.96 -6.98 10.22
CA TYR A 320 21.96 -6.86 9.15
C TYR A 320 23.14 -7.80 9.40
N GLU A 321 23.71 -7.79 10.60
CA GLU A 321 24.85 -8.66 10.97
C GLU A 321 24.48 -10.14 10.89
N TRP A 322 23.25 -10.51 11.26
CA TRP A 322 22.78 -11.87 11.09
C TRP A 322 22.74 -12.25 9.60
N ALA A 323 22.22 -11.40 8.74
CA ALA A 323 22.15 -11.63 7.31
C ALA A 323 23.55 -11.79 6.67
N GLU A 324 24.52 -10.95 7.06
CA GLU A 324 25.92 -11.07 6.60
C GLU A 324 26.58 -12.40 7.03
N LYS A 325 26.22 -12.91 8.21
CA LYS A 325 26.71 -14.22 8.72
C LYS A 325 25.99 -15.41 8.12
N ASN A 326 24.83 -15.20 7.51
CA ASN A 326 23.97 -16.23 6.96
C ASN A 326 23.56 -15.91 5.51
N PRO A 327 24.53 -15.81 4.60
CA PRO A 327 24.25 -15.47 3.21
C PRO A 327 23.49 -16.61 2.50
N GLY A 328 22.56 -16.26 1.61
CA GLY A 328 21.89 -17.22 0.72
C GLY A 328 20.82 -18.10 1.36
N ILE A 329 20.40 -17.85 2.59
CA ILE A 329 19.22 -18.53 3.14
C ILE A 329 17.96 -18.00 2.47
N ILE A 330 17.33 -18.83 1.64
CA ILE A 330 16.08 -18.52 0.94
C ILE A 330 14.94 -19.26 1.66
N PHE A 331 13.88 -18.51 1.99
CA PHE A 331 12.70 -19.09 2.61
C PHE A 331 11.82 -19.79 1.57
N HIS A 332 11.37 -20.99 1.91
CA HIS A 332 10.29 -21.71 1.25
C HIS A 332 9.31 -22.18 2.31
N ASN A 333 8.03 -22.24 1.97
CA ASN A 333 7.05 -22.81 2.89
C ASN A 333 7.42 -24.25 3.24
N PRO A 334 7.41 -24.62 4.54
CA PRO A 334 7.37 -26.03 4.93
C PRO A 334 6.12 -26.73 4.38
N ASP A 335 6.17 -28.04 4.16
CA ASP A 335 5.05 -28.83 3.60
C ASP A 335 3.72 -28.69 4.37
N SER A 336 3.81 -28.37 5.67
CA SER A 336 2.64 -28.18 6.53
C SER A 336 2.02 -26.79 6.46
N ILE A 337 2.56 -25.86 5.64
CA ILE A 337 2.18 -24.45 5.57
C ILE A 337 1.81 -24.08 4.13
N TRP A 338 0.56 -23.62 3.95
CA TRP A 338 -0.01 -23.30 2.63
C TRP A 338 -0.43 -21.83 2.46
N THR A 339 -0.04 -20.95 3.41
CA THR A 339 -0.21 -19.49 3.28
C THR A 339 0.87 -18.89 2.39
N GLY A 340 0.80 -17.59 2.08
CA GLY A 340 1.75 -16.92 1.19
C GLY A 340 3.21 -17.24 1.52
N SER A 341 3.99 -17.66 0.52
CA SER A 341 5.40 -18.00 0.70
C SER A 341 6.29 -16.75 0.69
N TYR A 342 6.02 -15.82 -0.20
CA TYR A 342 6.81 -14.60 -0.42
C TYR A 342 8.33 -14.88 -0.47
N THR A 343 8.70 -15.86 -1.31
CA THR A 343 10.08 -16.31 -1.49
C THR A 343 10.91 -15.25 -2.21
N ALA A 344 11.65 -14.44 -1.47
CA ALA A 344 12.59 -13.46 -2.04
C ALA A 344 13.88 -14.17 -2.46
N ARG A 345 14.10 -14.26 -3.77
CA ARG A 345 15.20 -15.03 -4.38
C ARG A 345 16.49 -14.22 -4.57
N PHE A 346 16.43 -12.92 -4.41
CA PHE A 346 17.53 -11.99 -4.68
C PHE A 346 17.89 -11.20 -3.42
N PRO A 347 18.51 -11.83 -2.40
CA PRO A 347 18.85 -11.16 -1.15
C PRO A 347 19.81 -9.98 -1.32
N GLU A 348 20.61 -9.95 -2.40
CA GLU A 348 21.51 -8.86 -2.74
C GLU A 348 20.77 -7.54 -2.99
N GLN A 349 19.55 -7.55 -3.51
CA GLN A 349 18.73 -6.35 -3.68
C GLN A 349 18.28 -5.77 -2.33
N PHE A 350 17.93 -6.64 -1.38
CA PHE A 350 17.60 -6.24 -0.01
C PHE A 350 18.83 -5.75 0.74
N ARG A 351 19.99 -6.37 0.50
CA ARG A 351 21.27 -5.92 1.06
C ARG A 351 21.60 -4.50 0.59
N PHE A 352 21.44 -4.22 -0.69
CA PHE A 352 21.67 -2.87 -1.24
C PHE A 352 20.75 -1.85 -0.57
N TRP A 353 19.43 -2.12 -0.49
CA TRP A 353 18.50 -1.26 0.22
C TRP A 353 18.89 -1.05 1.70
N ALA A 354 19.21 -2.11 2.42
CA ALA A 354 19.65 -2.02 3.81
C ALA A 354 20.95 -1.21 3.97
N ASN A 355 21.90 -1.36 3.06
CA ASN A 355 23.14 -0.59 3.04
C ASN A 355 22.87 0.91 2.93
N VAL A 356 22.01 1.32 1.98
CA VAL A 356 21.68 2.72 1.79
C VAL A 356 21.00 3.31 3.02
N GLU A 357 19.97 2.64 3.58
CA GLU A 357 19.28 3.15 4.75
C GLU A 357 20.15 3.18 6.02
N LEU A 358 21.01 2.17 6.21
CA LEU A 358 21.99 2.17 7.32
C LEU A 358 23.02 3.27 7.14
N TYR A 359 23.51 3.50 5.91
CA TYR A 359 24.42 4.62 5.66
C TYR A 359 23.76 5.98 5.92
N LEU A 360 22.54 6.18 5.41
CA LEU A 360 21.77 7.42 5.64
C LEU A 360 21.58 7.70 7.13
N ALA A 361 21.35 6.66 7.93
CA ALA A 361 21.12 6.78 9.36
C ALA A 361 22.40 6.92 10.19
N THR A 362 23.50 6.27 9.81
CA THR A 362 24.71 6.20 10.64
C THR A 362 25.90 6.98 10.10
N LYS A 363 25.96 7.19 8.78
CA LYS A 363 27.11 7.72 8.04
C LYS A 363 28.38 6.85 8.17
N GLU A 364 28.21 5.57 8.48
CA GLU A 364 29.34 4.62 8.58
C GLU A 364 29.72 4.10 7.19
N ASP A 365 30.95 4.32 6.73
CA ASP A 365 31.45 3.97 5.38
C ASP A 365 31.38 2.48 5.07
N LYS A 366 31.33 1.61 6.07
CA LYS A 366 31.18 0.15 5.87
C LYS A 366 29.90 -0.27 5.12
N TYR A 367 28.92 0.62 5.06
CA TYR A 367 27.65 0.39 4.33
C TYR A 367 27.68 0.96 2.90
N VAL A 368 28.77 1.64 2.50
CA VAL A 368 28.90 2.19 1.14
C VAL A 368 29.34 1.08 0.18
N ASP A 369 28.50 0.74 -0.76
CA ASP A 369 28.82 -0.19 -1.83
C ASP A 369 28.43 0.44 -3.18
N LEU A 370 29.32 1.28 -3.70
CA LEU A 370 29.11 1.99 -4.96
C LEU A 370 29.09 1.04 -6.17
N THR A 371 29.65 -0.16 -6.04
CA THR A 371 29.67 -1.13 -7.15
C THR A 371 28.32 -1.78 -7.36
N ALA A 372 27.45 -1.78 -6.36
CA ALA A 372 26.13 -2.35 -6.43
C ALA A 372 25.14 -1.51 -7.27
N ILE A 373 25.39 -0.18 -7.40
CA ILE A 373 24.48 0.74 -8.11
C ILE A 373 24.26 0.32 -9.57
N ASP A 374 25.32 -0.11 -10.25
CA ASP A 374 25.28 -0.47 -11.67
C ASP A 374 24.91 -1.93 -11.92
N THR A 375 24.58 -2.70 -10.86
CA THR A 375 24.35 -4.15 -10.98
C THR A 375 22.88 -4.53 -11.12
N PHE A 376 21.95 -3.61 -10.84
CA PHE A 376 20.52 -3.90 -10.84
C PHE A 376 19.78 -3.20 -11.98
N ASP A 377 18.83 -3.91 -12.59
CA ASP A 377 17.79 -3.29 -13.40
C ASP A 377 16.77 -2.65 -12.45
N TYR A 378 16.75 -1.33 -12.42
CA TYR A 378 15.83 -0.57 -11.57
C TYR A 378 14.46 -0.45 -12.24
N ASP A 379 13.46 -1.04 -11.61
CA ASP A 379 12.07 -1.03 -12.05
C ASP A 379 11.18 -0.65 -10.86
N VAL A 380 9.86 -0.69 -11.03
CA VAL A 380 8.90 -0.49 -9.95
C VAL A 380 9.21 -1.49 -8.82
N PRO A 381 9.46 -1.00 -7.59
CA PRO A 381 9.84 -1.87 -6.50
C PRO A 381 8.72 -2.84 -6.14
N THR A 382 9.13 -4.06 -5.82
CA THR A 382 8.24 -5.13 -5.37
C THR A 382 8.83 -5.80 -4.14
N TRP A 383 8.06 -6.68 -3.51
CA TRP A 383 8.54 -7.51 -2.40
C TRP A 383 9.68 -8.49 -2.80
N GLN A 384 9.95 -8.69 -4.08
CA GLN A 384 11.10 -9.47 -4.59
C GLN A 384 12.26 -8.59 -5.02
N LEU A 385 11.99 -7.40 -5.51
CA LEU A 385 12.94 -6.52 -6.19
C LEU A 385 12.93 -5.11 -5.56
N PRO A 386 13.47 -4.94 -4.36
CA PRO A 386 13.40 -3.66 -3.63
C PRO A 386 14.54 -2.69 -3.97
N ALA A 387 15.48 -3.02 -4.86
CA ALA A 387 16.68 -2.19 -5.09
C ALA A 387 16.36 -0.74 -5.45
N SER A 388 15.27 -0.48 -6.20
CA SER A 388 14.84 0.88 -6.55
C SER A 388 14.45 1.74 -5.35
N LEU A 389 14.13 1.14 -4.20
CA LEU A 389 13.83 1.87 -2.96
C LEU A 389 15.07 2.52 -2.34
N ALA A 390 16.26 2.14 -2.80
CA ALA A 390 17.53 2.66 -2.34
C ALA A 390 18.01 3.90 -3.13
N LEU A 391 17.31 4.30 -4.19
CA LEU A 391 17.62 5.45 -5.03
C LEU A 391 16.91 6.70 -4.58
#